data_e4b770e58a13ec6ba44117c383e54e68
#
_entry.id   e4b770e58a13ec6ba44117c383e54e68
#
_cell.length_a   1.000
_cell.length_b   1.000
_cell.length_c   1.000
_cell.angle_alpha   90.00
_cell.angle_beta   90.00
_cell.angle_gamma   90.00
#
_symmetry.space_group_name_H-M   'P 1'
#
loop_
_entity.id
_entity.type
_entity.pdbx_description
1 polymer ?
#
loop_
_entity_poly.entity_id
_entity_poly.type
_entity_poly.pdbx_seq_one_letter_code
_entity_poly.pdbx_strand_id
1 'polypeptide(L)'
;MLRALLPWLLVLGCFTPALGYEYPFENPYVATVLGTLPEDQLPLESVRPARLGDLNPLRDLGAVRSREILLHDRPVPDILWYDDTLQYSVAMQRGVAPLLFIIAGTGSSYESANCRHLQAVFHRAGFHVVSLSSPTYPNFVVSASTTQVPGFIPRDVADLYQSMDAIVSQIGRERISSYNLTGYSLGGTQSAFLAELDTREKRFGFDKVMLLNPAVSLLTSATILDHLLSDNVADRNEAAQVVANLVSDLSEAYRSTDQVNFGDDFLFALHGNRSISETELKILIGVAFRISLASMVFTSDVCTGAGYIAPRGHHIAMTESLSPYLDAAVGVSFENYVNEYLLPFLVFEDPAMTRERAVAASSLEAIAPFLRQAGNISVMTNADDPILTPDNFSFLESTFGGRLTLYPSGGHCGNLRYRDNVSAMLDFFSK
;
A
#
# COMPACT_ATOMS: atom_id res chain seq x y z
N MET A 1 -17.13 -17.29 57.71
CA MET A 1 -17.39 -16.60 56.42
C MET A 1 -16.08 -15.94 55.96
N LEU A 2 -15.24 -16.68 55.29
CA LEU A 2 -14.00 -16.16 54.64
C LEU A 2 -14.30 -15.99 53.15
N ARG A 3 -14.28 -14.75 52.65
CA ARG A 3 -14.29 -14.44 51.21
C ARG A 3 -12.87 -14.53 50.68
N ALA A 4 -12.63 -15.48 49.82
CA ALA A 4 -11.40 -15.60 49.06
C ALA A 4 -11.33 -14.47 48.02
N LEU A 5 -10.32 -13.62 48.11
CA LEU A 5 -9.91 -12.68 47.09
C LEU A 5 -8.99 -13.45 46.10
N LEU A 6 -9.48 -13.69 44.90
CA LEU A 6 -8.63 -14.12 43.80
C LEU A 6 -7.90 -12.86 43.28
N PRO A 7 -6.56 -12.93 43.14
CA PRO A 7 -5.84 -11.88 42.41
C PRO A 7 -6.02 -12.07 40.92
N TRP A 8 -6.43 -11.02 40.25
CA TRP A 8 -6.35 -10.88 38.80
C TRP A 8 -4.88 -10.84 38.40
N LEU A 9 -4.35 -11.92 37.88
CA LEU A 9 -3.09 -11.91 37.16
C LEU A 9 -3.31 -11.24 35.81
N LEU A 10 -2.91 -9.97 35.73
CA LEU A 10 -2.64 -9.29 34.46
C LEU A 10 -1.50 -10.09 33.79
N VAL A 11 -1.82 -10.83 32.75
CA VAL A 11 -0.83 -11.36 31.82
C VAL A 11 -0.35 -10.17 30.98
N LEU A 12 0.66 -9.48 31.50
CA LEU A 12 1.50 -8.59 30.72
C LEU A 12 2.27 -9.49 29.73
N GLY A 13 1.79 -9.57 28.50
CA GLY A 13 2.55 -10.13 27.40
C GLY A 13 3.91 -9.43 27.37
N CYS A 14 5.00 -10.19 27.51
CA CYS A 14 6.34 -9.65 27.40
C CYS A 14 6.55 -9.18 25.94
N PHE A 15 6.26 -7.91 25.69
CA PHE A 15 6.84 -7.22 24.55
C PHE A 15 8.34 -7.18 24.78
N THR A 16 9.12 -7.83 23.93
CA THR A 16 10.50 -7.43 23.73
C THR A 16 10.49 -6.31 22.71
N PRO A 17 10.49 -5.02 23.12
CA PRO A 17 10.80 -3.95 22.17
C PRO A 17 12.14 -4.33 21.54
N ALA A 18 12.30 -4.11 20.25
CA ALA A 18 13.58 -4.26 19.59
C ALA A 18 14.57 -3.35 20.32
N LEU A 19 15.43 -3.93 21.15
CA LEU A 19 16.41 -3.20 21.97
C LEU A 19 17.32 -2.45 21.01
N GLY A 20 17.28 -1.11 21.03
CA GLY A 20 18.11 -0.25 20.19
C GLY A 20 17.42 0.25 18.92
N TYR A 21 16.08 0.13 18.78
CA TYR A 21 15.36 0.77 17.66
C TYR A 21 15.27 2.28 17.88
N GLU A 22 15.90 3.05 17.01
CA GLU A 22 16.04 4.51 17.11
C GLU A 22 15.50 5.21 15.85
N TYR A 23 14.24 4.95 15.50
CA TYR A 23 13.59 5.67 14.42
C TYR A 23 13.39 7.14 14.80
N PRO A 24 13.72 8.12 13.93
CA PRO A 24 13.88 9.53 14.35
C PRO A 24 12.58 10.25 14.70
N PHE A 25 11.43 9.75 14.30
CA PHE A 25 10.14 10.41 14.52
C PHE A 25 9.29 9.66 15.54
N GLU A 26 8.98 10.33 16.67
CA GLU A 26 8.10 9.81 17.71
C GLU A 26 6.61 10.10 17.41
N ASN A 27 6.31 11.18 16.67
CA ASN A 27 4.93 11.51 16.31
C ASN A 27 4.51 10.68 15.08
N PRO A 28 3.43 9.87 15.16
CA PRO A 28 3.02 8.97 14.10
C PRO A 28 2.60 9.68 12.80
N TYR A 29 2.04 10.88 12.90
CA TYR A 29 1.65 11.65 11.73
C TYR A 29 2.86 12.26 11.02
N VAL A 30 3.87 12.71 11.77
CA VAL A 30 5.17 13.11 11.21
C VAL A 30 5.82 11.94 10.49
N ALA A 31 5.91 10.79 11.15
CA ALA A 31 6.46 9.56 10.58
C ALA A 31 5.73 9.16 9.29
N THR A 32 4.39 9.21 9.28
CA THR A 32 3.56 8.84 8.12
C THR A 32 3.79 9.78 6.93
N VAL A 33 3.90 11.09 7.19
CA VAL A 33 4.03 12.11 6.13
C VAL A 33 5.46 12.18 5.59
N LEU A 34 6.45 12.24 6.49
CA LEU A 34 7.86 12.41 6.10
C LEU A 34 8.50 11.08 5.67
N GLY A 35 8.11 9.98 6.27
CA GLY A 35 8.74 8.69 5.99
C GLY A 35 10.15 8.59 6.62
N THR A 36 11.06 7.96 5.90
CA THR A 36 12.45 7.74 6.36
C THR A 36 13.39 8.70 5.68
N LEU A 37 14.15 9.46 6.47
CA LEU A 37 15.18 10.38 5.98
C LEU A 37 16.22 9.63 5.14
N PRO A 38 16.80 10.24 4.09
CA PRO A 38 17.82 9.60 3.25
C PRO A 38 18.99 9.03 4.04
N GLU A 39 19.47 9.74 5.07
CA GLU A 39 20.57 9.34 5.97
C GLU A 39 20.23 8.17 6.89
N ASP A 40 18.94 7.92 7.11
CA ASP A 40 18.44 6.83 7.96
C ASP A 40 18.05 5.59 7.15
N GLN A 41 18.09 5.66 5.83
CA GLN A 41 17.87 4.51 4.97
C GLN A 41 19.07 3.55 5.01
N LEU A 42 18.82 2.27 4.74
CA LEU A 42 19.90 1.31 4.59
C LEU A 42 20.70 1.64 3.31
N PRO A 43 22.01 1.97 3.41
CA PRO A 43 22.82 2.21 2.22
C PRO A 43 22.85 0.96 1.34
N LEU A 44 22.54 1.10 0.03
CA LEU A 44 22.51 -0.04 -0.89
C LEU A 44 23.85 -0.79 -0.95
N GLU A 45 24.97 -0.08 -0.80
CA GLU A 45 26.31 -0.67 -0.74
C GLU A 45 26.53 -1.58 0.47
N SER A 46 25.78 -1.41 1.56
CA SER A 46 25.83 -2.27 2.74
C SER A 46 25.07 -3.59 2.54
N VAL A 47 24.14 -3.63 1.57
CA VAL A 47 23.43 -4.88 1.22
C VAL A 47 24.42 -5.82 0.53
N ARG A 48 24.62 -7.00 1.09
CA ARG A 48 25.53 -8.00 0.51
C ARG A 48 25.00 -8.46 -0.83
N PRO A 49 25.76 -8.30 -1.93
CA PRO A 49 25.30 -8.78 -3.23
C PRO A 49 25.32 -10.32 -3.24
N ALA A 50 24.35 -10.93 -3.90
CA ALA A 50 24.26 -12.38 -4.03
C ALA A 50 25.47 -13.00 -4.77
N ARG A 51 26.20 -12.19 -5.55
CA ARG A 51 27.42 -12.61 -6.27
C ARG A 51 28.55 -11.61 -6.02
N LEU A 52 29.73 -12.11 -5.69
CA LEU A 52 30.95 -11.32 -5.45
C LEU A 52 31.36 -10.35 -6.58
N GLY A 53 30.85 -10.52 -7.82
CA GLY A 53 31.13 -9.64 -8.94
C GLY A 53 30.17 -8.45 -9.12
N ASP A 54 29.11 -8.36 -8.30
CA ASP A 54 28.07 -7.34 -8.41
C ASP A 54 28.24 -6.27 -7.32
N LEU A 55 29.36 -5.56 -7.32
CA LEU A 55 29.72 -4.58 -6.27
C LEU A 55 29.26 -3.14 -6.58
N ASN A 56 28.60 -2.88 -7.71
CA ASN A 56 28.20 -1.52 -8.08
C ASN A 56 26.71 -1.31 -7.78
N PRO A 57 26.35 -0.54 -6.71
CA PRO A 57 24.96 -0.27 -6.33
C PRO A 57 24.18 0.53 -7.40
N LEU A 58 24.85 1.39 -8.18
CA LEU A 58 24.22 2.13 -9.27
C LEU A 58 23.69 1.22 -10.39
N ARG A 59 24.24 0.01 -10.49
CA ARG A 59 23.77 -0.99 -11.44
C ARG A 59 22.41 -1.55 -11.06
N ASP A 60 22.11 -1.67 -9.77
CA ASP A 60 20.86 -2.20 -9.28
C ASP A 60 19.72 -1.21 -9.53
N LEU A 61 19.98 0.10 -9.37
CA LEU A 61 19.04 1.16 -9.76
C LEU A 61 18.79 1.16 -11.27
N GLY A 62 19.81 0.91 -12.09
CA GLY A 62 19.68 0.79 -13.56
C GLY A 62 19.12 -0.55 -14.05
N ALA A 63 18.95 -1.53 -13.15
CA ALA A 63 18.38 -2.83 -13.48
C ALA A 63 16.85 -2.84 -13.52
N VAL A 64 16.21 -1.86 -12.87
CA VAL A 64 14.75 -1.71 -12.86
C VAL A 64 14.26 -1.24 -14.21
N ARG A 65 13.28 -1.94 -14.75
CA ARG A 65 12.65 -1.65 -16.05
C ARG A 65 11.15 -1.67 -15.93
N SER A 66 10.49 -0.64 -16.39
CA SER A 66 9.05 -0.67 -16.61
C SER A 66 8.72 -1.60 -17.79
N ARG A 67 7.67 -2.37 -17.65
CA ARG A 67 7.10 -3.26 -18.65
C ARG A 67 5.59 -3.15 -18.63
N GLU A 68 4.99 -3.69 -19.67
CA GLU A 68 3.54 -3.71 -19.84
C GLU A 68 3.08 -5.09 -20.31
N ILE A 69 1.82 -5.40 -20.01
CA ILE A 69 1.18 -6.63 -20.45
C ILE A 69 -0.32 -6.38 -20.69
N LEU A 70 -0.82 -6.85 -21.84
CA LEU A 70 -2.24 -6.84 -22.14
C LEU A 70 -2.91 -8.03 -21.43
N LEU A 71 -3.81 -7.75 -20.49
CA LEU A 71 -4.57 -8.76 -19.76
C LEU A 71 -5.99 -8.93 -20.31
N HIS A 72 -6.62 -7.83 -20.71
CA HIS A 72 -7.97 -7.79 -21.22
C HIS A 72 -8.02 -7.04 -22.56
N ASP A 73 -8.50 -7.71 -23.60
CA ASP A 73 -8.79 -7.07 -24.90
C ASP A 73 -10.22 -6.47 -24.82
N ARG A 74 -10.30 -5.24 -24.34
CA ARG A 74 -11.57 -4.51 -24.17
C ARG A 74 -11.40 -3.03 -24.54
N PRO A 75 -12.48 -2.35 -24.96
CA PRO A 75 -12.44 -0.92 -25.19
C PRO A 75 -12.04 -0.16 -23.92
N VAL A 76 -11.13 0.79 -24.09
CA VAL A 76 -10.70 1.71 -23.02
C VAL A 76 -11.26 3.10 -23.35
N PRO A 77 -11.80 3.84 -22.35
CA PRO A 77 -12.27 5.22 -22.57
C PRO A 77 -11.17 6.12 -23.14
N ASP A 78 -11.49 6.99 -24.08
CA ASP A 78 -10.52 7.82 -24.80
C ASP A 78 -9.60 8.62 -23.88
N ILE A 79 -10.12 9.12 -22.75
CA ILE A 79 -9.32 9.86 -21.77
C ILE A 79 -8.35 9.00 -20.95
N LEU A 80 -8.48 7.66 -21.03
CA LEU A 80 -7.64 6.66 -20.32
C LEU A 80 -6.85 5.80 -21.32
N TRP A 81 -6.72 6.22 -22.59
CA TRP A 81 -6.12 5.48 -23.69
C TRP A 81 -4.71 4.92 -23.40
N TYR A 82 -3.98 5.60 -22.50
CA TYR A 82 -2.60 5.21 -22.10
C TYR A 82 -2.57 4.12 -21.02
N ASP A 83 -3.72 3.66 -20.52
CA ASP A 83 -3.87 2.65 -19.49
C ASP A 83 -4.45 1.31 -20.03
N ASP A 84 -4.37 1.07 -21.35
CA ASP A 84 -4.90 -0.13 -21.99
C ASP A 84 -4.12 -1.41 -21.61
N THR A 85 -2.88 -1.26 -21.16
CA THR A 85 -2.01 -2.35 -20.69
C THR A 85 -1.68 -2.19 -19.23
N LEU A 86 -1.55 -3.31 -18.48
CA LEU A 86 -1.04 -3.29 -17.12
C LEU A 86 0.44 -2.96 -17.12
N GLN A 87 0.78 -1.86 -16.47
CA GLN A 87 2.14 -1.41 -16.27
C GLN A 87 2.70 -1.97 -14.95
N TYR A 88 3.93 -2.45 -14.99
CA TYR A 88 4.64 -2.96 -13.82
C TYR A 88 6.14 -2.73 -13.95
N SER A 89 6.90 -2.82 -12.85
CA SER A 89 8.35 -2.79 -12.92
C SER A 89 8.97 -4.13 -12.58
N VAL A 90 10.10 -4.42 -13.23
CA VAL A 90 10.85 -5.65 -13.01
C VAL A 90 12.35 -5.39 -12.94
N ALA A 91 13.01 -6.01 -11.98
CA ALA A 91 14.46 -6.10 -11.89
C ALA A 91 14.89 -7.56 -11.91
N MET A 92 15.66 -7.96 -12.92
CA MET A 92 16.00 -9.36 -13.18
C MET A 92 17.46 -9.67 -12.88
N GLN A 93 17.72 -10.76 -12.17
CA GLN A 93 19.05 -11.39 -12.08
C GLN A 93 19.47 -12.03 -13.42
N ARG A 94 20.76 -12.24 -13.63
CA ARG A 94 21.29 -12.84 -14.87
C ARG A 94 20.98 -14.32 -15.05
N GLY A 95 20.56 -15.03 -14.02
CA GLY A 95 20.28 -16.47 -14.06
C GLY A 95 19.01 -16.83 -13.32
N VAL A 96 18.90 -18.07 -12.90
CA VAL A 96 17.83 -18.54 -12.03
C VAL A 96 18.01 -17.93 -10.65
N ALA A 97 16.94 -17.34 -10.10
CA ALA A 97 16.93 -16.71 -8.78
C ALA A 97 15.52 -16.77 -8.18
N PRO A 98 15.37 -16.59 -6.85
CA PRO A 98 14.06 -16.41 -6.23
C PRO A 98 13.40 -15.12 -6.75
N LEU A 99 12.08 -15.15 -6.92
CA LEU A 99 11.27 -13.99 -7.27
C LEU A 99 10.56 -13.44 -6.04
N LEU A 100 10.65 -12.13 -5.84
CA LEU A 100 9.85 -11.39 -4.86
C LEU A 100 8.86 -10.48 -5.59
N PHE A 101 7.57 -10.64 -5.30
CA PHE A 101 6.54 -9.67 -5.65
C PHE A 101 6.39 -8.62 -4.57
N ILE A 102 6.22 -7.36 -4.98
CA ILE A 102 5.93 -6.21 -4.11
C ILE A 102 4.60 -5.61 -4.54
N ILE A 103 3.60 -5.62 -3.67
CA ILE A 103 2.28 -5.04 -3.92
C ILE A 103 2.20 -3.66 -3.24
N ALA A 104 1.90 -2.63 -4.02
CA ALA A 104 1.79 -1.26 -3.52
C ALA A 104 0.55 -1.06 -2.64
N GLY A 105 0.60 -0.04 -1.76
CA GLY A 105 -0.54 0.38 -0.94
C GLY A 105 -1.62 1.14 -1.71
N THR A 106 -2.69 1.54 -1.04
CA THR A 106 -3.85 2.25 -1.61
C THR A 106 -3.45 3.40 -2.51
N GLY A 107 -3.96 3.41 -3.74
CA GLY A 107 -3.72 4.48 -4.72
C GLY A 107 -2.28 4.61 -5.20
N SER A 108 -1.37 3.72 -4.79
CA SER A 108 0.04 3.79 -5.14
C SER A 108 0.37 2.98 -6.40
N SER A 109 1.27 3.53 -7.22
CA SER A 109 1.80 2.84 -8.39
C SER A 109 2.98 1.93 -8.04
N TYR A 110 3.31 1.04 -8.97
CA TYR A 110 4.52 0.21 -8.95
C TYR A 110 5.83 1.05 -8.92
N GLU A 111 5.75 2.34 -9.26
CA GLU A 111 6.86 3.30 -9.24
C GLU A 111 6.93 4.14 -7.97
N SER A 112 6.08 3.89 -6.97
CA SER A 112 6.16 4.62 -5.70
C SER A 112 7.56 4.54 -5.07
N ALA A 113 7.93 5.52 -4.26
CA ALA A 113 9.23 5.56 -3.61
C ALA A 113 9.53 4.29 -2.79
N ASN A 114 8.51 3.76 -2.09
CA ASN A 114 8.63 2.51 -1.34
C ASN A 114 8.88 1.31 -2.25
N CYS A 115 8.11 1.18 -3.36
CA CYS A 115 8.32 0.10 -4.32
C CYS A 115 9.72 0.17 -4.94
N ARG A 116 10.17 1.34 -5.40
CA ARG A 116 11.50 1.51 -6.00
C ARG A 116 12.62 1.19 -5.01
N HIS A 117 12.51 1.65 -3.77
CA HIS A 117 13.53 1.38 -2.75
C HIS A 117 13.62 -0.12 -2.42
N LEU A 118 12.50 -0.75 -2.10
CA LEU A 118 12.46 -2.18 -1.80
C LEU A 118 12.92 -3.02 -3.01
N GLN A 119 12.54 -2.63 -4.23
CA GLN A 119 12.98 -3.31 -5.45
C GLN A 119 14.50 -3.26 -5.62
N ALA A 120 15.13 -2.10 -5.39
CA ALA A 120 16.57 -1.95 -5.47
C ALA A 120 17.28 -2.80 -4.41
N VAL A 121 16.81 -2.76 -3.16
CA VAL A 121 17.36 -3.52 -2.02
C VAL A 121 17.30 -5.02 -2.30
N PHE A 122 16.14 -5.57 -2.66
CA PHE A 122 15.97 -7.00 -2.88
C PHE A 122 16.61 -7.49 -4.17
N HIS A 123 16.65 -6.66 -5.21
CA HIS A 123 17.42 -7.01 -6.40
C HIS A 123 18.90 -7.15 -6.06
N ARG A 124 19.47 -6.24 -5.28
CA ARG A 124 20.84 -6.36 -4.83
C ARG A 124 21.08 -7.60 -3.95
N ALA A 125 20.11 -7.96 -3.13
CA ALA A 125 20.14 -9.18 -2.31
C ALA A 125 20.00 -10.48 -3.13
N GLY A 126 19.81 -10.39 -4.46
CA GLY A 126 19.84 -11.55 -5.36
C GLY A 126 18.47 -12.04 -5.81
N PHE A 127 17.40 -11.32 -5.55
CA PHE A 127 16.07 -11.67 -6.03
C PHE A 127 15.82 -11.12 -7.46
N HIS A 128 15.04 -11.82 -8.25
CA HIS A 128 14.20 -11.17 -9.23
C HIS A 128 13.14 -10.38 -8.46
N VAL A 129 12.83 -9.17 -8.85
CA VAL A 129 11.82 -8.38 -8.15
C VAL A 129 10.82 -7.83 -9.14
N VAL A 130 9.54 -8.03 -8.87
CA VAL A 130 8.41 -7.45 -9.61
C VAL A 130 7.61 -6.58 -8.66
N SER A 131 7.41 -5.31 -9.03
CA SER A 131 6.51 -4.42 -8.29
C SER A 131 5.24 -4.17 -9.09
N LEU A 132 4.10 -4.28 -8.41
CA LEU A 132 2.76 -4.08 -8.94
C LEU A 132 2.08 -2.88 -8.27
N SER A 133 1.34 -2.14 -9.07
CA SER A 133 0.43 -1.11 -8.56
C SER A 133 -0.68 -1.73 -7.72
N SER A 134 -1.22 -0.94 -6.80
CA SER A 134 -2.45 -1.29 -6.08
C SER A 134 -3.61 -1.51 -7.05
N PRO A 135 -4.53 -2.46 -6.79
CA PRO A 135 -5.81 -2.57 -7.50
C PRO A 135 -6.66 -1.29 -7.49
N THR A 136 -6.39 -0.39 -6.54
CA THR A 136 -7.06 0.94 -6.47
C THR A 136 -6.35 2.02 -7.30
N TYR A 137 -5.23 1.70 -7.97
CA TYR A 137 -4.53 2.63 -8.85
C TYR A 137 -5.17 2.64 -10.26
N PRO A 138 -5.35 3.80 -10.91
CA PRO A 138 -6.06 3.92 -12.18
C PRO A 138 -5.63 2.92 -13.25
N ASN A 139 -4.33 2.78 -13.50
CA ASN A 139 -3.84 1.83 -14.52
C ASN A 139 -4.30 0.39 -14.24
N PHE A 140 -4.27 -0.06 -12.96
CA PHE A 140 -4.76 -1.40 -12.61
C PHE A 140 -6.28 -1.52 -12.81
N VAL A 141 -7.05 -0.50 -12.43
CA VAL A 141 -8.51 -0.46 -12.63
C VAL A 141 -8.85 -0.61 -14.10
N VAL A 142 -8.17 0.14 -14.98
CA VAL A 142 -8.43 0.12 -16.43
C VAL A 142 -7.99 -1.19 -17.05
N SER A 143 -6.77 -1.64 -16.81
CA SER A 143 -6.12 -2.70 -17.57
C SER A 143 -6.24 -4.11 -16.98
N ALA A 144 -6.31 -4.23 -15.65
CA ALA A 144 -6.20 -5.51 -14.96
C ALA A 144 -7.45 -5.92 -14.18
N SER A 145 -8.23 -4.97 -13.64
CA SER A 145 -9.42 -5.30 -12.89
C SER A 145 -10.50 -5.87 -13.81
N THR A 146 -11.02 -7.05 -13.48
CA THR A 146 -12.09 -7.73 -14.24
C THR A 146 -13.38 -6.92 -14.23
N THR A 147 -13.71 -6.34 -13.09
CA THR A 147 -14.97 -5.61 -12.88
C THR A 147 -14.83 -4.10 -13.04
N GLN A 148 -13.60 -3.58 -12.98
CA GLN A 148 -13.28 -2.16 -12.92
C GLN A 148 -13.91 -1.42 -11.73
N VAL A 149 -14.35 -2.19 -10.70
CA VAL A 149 -14.91 -1.68 -9.44
C VAL A 149 -14.05 -2.21 -8.28
N PRO A 150 -12.96 -1.49 -7.92
CA PRO A 150 -12.03 -1.92 -6.89
C PRO A 150 -12.56 -1.74 -5.47
N GLY A 151 -11.90 -2.37 -4.49
CA GLY A 151 -12.20 -2.19 -3.05
C GLY A 151 -12.95 -3.36 -2.43
N PHE A 152 -13.23 -4.44 -3.18
CA PHE A 152 -13.66 -5.71 -2.62
C PHE A 152 -12.50 -6.70 -2.68
N ILE A 153 -11.81 -6.91 -1.55
CA ILE A 153 -10.55 -7.64 -1.46
C ILE A 153 -10.57 -9.00 -2.20
N PRO A 154 -11.60 -9.84 -2.08
CA PRO A 154 -11.59 -11.13 -2.77
C PRO A 154 -11.46 -11.03 -4.30
N ARG A 155 -12.00 -9.98 -4.92
CA ARG A 155 -11.89 -9.74 -6.37
C ARG A 155 -10.58 -9.08 -6.75
N ASP A 156 -10.22 -8.03 -6.02
CA ASP A 156 -8.94 -7.35 -6.23
C ASP A 156 -7.77 -8.33 -6.18
N VAL A 157 -7.83 -9.29 -5.24
CA VAL A 157 -6.82 -10.35 -5.08
C VAL A 157 -6.87 -11.36 -6.22
N ALA A 158 -8.04 -11.73 -6.71
CA ALA A 158 -8.15 -12.62 -7.88
C ALA A 158 -7.53 -11.98 -9.13
N ASP A 159 -7.76 -10.69 -9.36
CA ASP A 159 -7.19 -9.94 -10.47
C ASP A 159 -5.66 -9.78 -10.32
N LEU A 160 -5.17 -9.49 -9.10
CA LEU A 160 -3.73 -9.49 -8.80
C LEU A 160 -3.09 -10.85 -9.10
N TYR A 161 -3.72 -11.93 -8.66
CA TYR A 161 -3.21 -13.29 -8.83
C TYR A 161 -3.08 -13.67 -10.31
N GLN A 162 -4.07 -13.31 -11.13
CA GLN A 162 -4.02 -13.50 -12.58
C GLN A 162 -2.93 -12.64 -13.23
N SER A 163 -2.81 -11.38 -12.81
CA SER A 163 -1.77 -10.47 -13.28
C SER A 163 -0.36 -11.02 -12.99
N MET A 164 -0.15 -11.51 -11.77
CA MET A 164 1.12 -12.12 -11.35
C MET A 164 1.45 -13.36 -12.18
N ASP A 165 0.47 -14.22 -12.48
CA ASP A 165 0.64 -15.41 -13.29
C ASP A 165 1.01 -15.08 -14.75
N ALA A 166 0.36 -14.08 -15.33
CA ALA A 166 0.67 -13.59 -16.66
C ALA A 166 2.10 -12.98 -16.74
N ILE A 167 2.49 -12.21 -15.73
CA ILE A 167 3.84 -11.63 -15.61
C ILE A 167 4.90 -12.73 -15.49
N VAL A 168 4.66 -13.75 -14.66
CA VAL A 168 5.59 -14.89 -14.52
C VAL A 168 5.73 -15.64 -15.83
N SER A 169 4.65 -15.80 -16.58
CA SER A 169 4.68 -16.42 -17.91
C SER A 169 5.50 -15.59 -18.90
N GLN A 170 5.45 -14.26 -18.82
CA GLN A 170 6.26 -13.35 -19.63
C GLN A 170 7.76 -13.36 -19.24
N ILE A 171 8.07 -13.52 -17.94
CA ILE A 171 9.44 -13.60 -17.42
C ILE A 171 10.10 -14.95 -17.76
N GLY A 172 9.33 -16.04 -17.76
CA GLY A 172 9.77 -17.42 -17.89
C GLY A 172 9.91 -18.11 -16.53
N ARG A 173 9.02 -19.08 -16.25
CA ARG A 173 8.99 -19.83 -14.99
C ARG A 173 10.31 -20.56 -14.70
N GLU A 174 11.00 -21.01 -15.72
CA GLU A 174 12.30 -21.70 -15.63
C GLU A 174 13.42 -20.83 -15.05
N ARG A 175 13.22 -19.53 -15.03
CA ARG A 175 14.16 -18.56 -14.43
C ARG A 175 13.95 -18.34 -12.92
N ILE A 176 12.89 -18.90 -12.36
CA ILE A 176 12.46 -18.64 -10.99
C ILE A 176 12.69 -19.88 -10.13
N SER A 177 13.46 -19.76 -9.07
CA SER A 177 13.75 -20.87 -8.14
C SER A 177 12.72 -21.02 -7.04
N SER A 178 12.13 -19.93 -6.57
CA SER A 178 11.05 -19.88 -5.58
C SER A 178 10.28 -18.56 -5.70
N TYR A 179 9.07 -18.51 -5.16
CA TYR A 179 8.22 -17.32 -5.16
C TYR A 179 8.09 -16.77 -3.75
N ASN A 180 8.21 -15.46 -3.63
CA ASN A 180 8.07 -14.72 -2.39
C ASN A 180 7.14 -13.54 -2.61
N LEU A 181 6.52 -13.05 -1.54
CA LEU A 181 5.52 -12.00 -1.63
C LEU A 181 5.66 -11.01 -0.48
N THR A 182 5.56 -9.74 -0.79
CA THR A 182 5.39 -8.66 0.20
C THR A 182 4.47 -7.59 -0.36
N GLY A 183 3.93 -6.80 0.51
CA GLY A 183 3.16 -5.62 0.17
C GLY A 183 3.03 -4.74 1.40
N TYR A 184 2.74 -3.46 1.19
CA TYR A 184 2.58 -2.51 2.29
C TYR A 184 1.16 -1.91 2.31
N SER A 185 0.68 -1.56 3.50
CA SER A 185 -0.66 -1.03 3.70
C SER A 185 -1.73 -1.98 3.13
N LEU A 186 -2.61 -1.52 2.24
CA LEU A 186 -3.56 -2.37 1.50
C LEU A 186 -2.87 -3.52 0.76
N GLY A 187 -1.69 -3.27 0.16
CA GLY A 187 -0.90 -4.32 -0.48
C GLY A 187 -0.44 -5.41 0.49
N GLY A 188 -0.18 -5.06 1.75
CA GLY A 188 0.08 -6.02 2.83
C GLY A 188 -1.14 -6.90 3.11
N THR A 189 -2.31 -6.30 3.24
CA THR A 189 -3.59 -7.03 3.38
C THR A 189 -3.83 -7.96 2.20
N GLN A 190 -3.68 -7.45 0.98
CA GLN A 190 -3.85 -8.24 -0.25
C GLN A 190 -2.84 -9.38 -0.36
N SER A 191 -1.60 -9.19 0.13
CA SER A 191 -0.59 -10.25 0.16
C SER A 191 -1.01 -11.43 1.05
N ALA A 192 -1.70 -11.19 2.16
CA ALA A 192 -2.26 -12.25 3.00
C ALA A 192 -3.33 -13.07 2.25
N PHE A 193 -4.24 -12.38 1.57
CA PHE A 193 -5.30 -13.04 0.78
C PHE A 193 -4.74 -13.74 -0.47
N LEU A 194 -3.70 -13.19 -1.11
CA LEU A 194 -2.99 -13.84 -2.21
C LEU A 194 -2.36 -15.17 -1.76
N ALA A 195 -1.74 -15.18 -0.58
CA ALA A 195 -1.18 -16.39 0.00
C ALA A 195 -2.26 -17.43 0.33
N GLU A 196 -3.41 -17.00 0.85
CA GLU A 196 -4.56 -17.88 1.09
C GLU A 196 -5.11 -18.45 -0.23
N LEU A 197 -5.33 -17.59 -1.24
CA LEU A 197 -5.81 -18.00 -2.56
C LEU A 197 -4.87 -19.03 -3.19
N ASP A 198 -3.55 -18.83 -3.07
CA ASP A 198 -2.54 -19.73 -3.63
C ASP A 198 -2.55 -21.13 -3.00
N THR A 199 -3.07 -21.30 -1.78
CA THR A 199 -3.26 -22.64 -1.20
C THR A 199 -4.23 -23.51 -2.00
N ARG A 200 -5.15 -22.88 -2.72
CA ARG A 200 -6.17 -23.53 -3.57
C ARG A 200 -5.73 -23.58 -5.03
N GLU A 201 -5.28 -22.46 -5.57
CA GLU A 201 -4.89 -22.31 -6.99
C GLU A 201 -3.53 -22.94 -7.31
N LYS A 202 -2.58 -22.93 -6.37
CA LYS A 202 -1.25 -23.58 -6.42
C LYS A 202 -0.39 -23.19 -7.61
N ARG A 203 -0.42 -21.91 -8.04
CA ARG A 203 0.40 -21.43 -9.16
C ARG A 203 1.80 -21.00 -8.73
N PHE A 204 1.97 -20.55 -7.48
CA PHE A 204 3.22 -20.00 -6.97
C PHE A 204 3.83 -20.88 -5.86
N GLY A 205 3.06 -21.31 -4.86
CA GLY A 205 3.60 -21.98 -3.69
C GLY A 205 4.53 -21.05 -2.93
N PHE A 206 4.02 -19.90 -2.47
CA PHE A 206 4.86 -18.87 -1.81
C PHE A 206 5.69 -19.44 -0.67
N ASP A 207 7.02 -19.31 -0.80
CA ASP A 207 8.00 -19.71 0.20
C ASP A 207 7.89 -18.82 1.45
N LYS A 208 7.91 -17.48 1.23
CA LYS A 208 7.80 -16.49 2.31
C LYS A 208 6.88 -15.35 1.91
N VAL A 209 6.11 -14.87 2.89
CA VAL A 209 5.21 -13.73 2.74
C VAL A 209 5.41 -12.78 3.92
N MET A 210 5.63 -11.49 3.63
CA MET A 210 5.72 -10.46 4.66
C MET A 210 4.69 -9.36 4.44
N LEU A 211 3.88 -9.13 5.46
CA LEU A 211 2.86 -8.09 5.46
C LEU A 211 3.44 -6.85 6.15
N LEU A 212 3.56 -5.75 5.43
CA LEU A 212 4.13 -4.50 5.93
C LEU A 212 2.99 -3.51 6.26
N ASN A 213 2.84 -3.13 7.52
CA ASN A 213 1.77 -2.24 8.01
C ASN A 213 0.40 -2.57 7.41
N PRO A 214 -0.07 -3.84 7.45
CA PRO A 214 -1.32 -4.23 6.81
C PRO A 214 -2.52 -3.61 7.52
N ALA A 215 -3.51 -3.15 6.76
CA ALA A 215 -4.83 -2.86 7.29
C ALA A 215 -5.50 -4.19 7.69
N VAL A 216 -5.95 -4.33 8.93
CA VAL A 216 -6.69 -5.52 9.38
C VAL A 216 -8.08 -5.54 8.74
N SER A 217 -8.78 -4.40 8.75
CA SER A 217 -10.07 -4.20 8.10
C SER A 217 -9.97 -3.04 7.14
N LEU A 218 -10.19 -3.28 5.85
CA LEU A 218 -10.14 -2.23 4.84
C LEU A 218 -11.09 -1.08 5.17
N LEU A 219 -12.35 -1.40 5.52
CA LEU A 219 -13.32 -0.35 5.83
C LEU A 219 -12.90 0.49 7.04
N THR A 220 -12.47 -0.15 8.13
CA THR A 220 -12.06 0.56 9.36
C THR A 220 -10.91 1.50 9.08
N SER A 221 -9.83 1.01 8.46
CA SER A 221 -8.63 1.82 8.18
C SER A 221 -8.91 2.94 7.19
N ALA A 222 -9.70 2.68 6.13
CA ALA A 222 -10.06 3.70 5.16
C ALA A 222 -10.98 4.78 5.77
N THR A 223 -11.91 4.39 6.65
CA THR A 223 -12.75 5.35 7.39
C THR A 223 -11.91 6.24 8.31
N ILE A 224 -10.92 5.66 9.02
CA ILE A 224 -9.98 6.47 9.84
C ILE A 224 -9.25 7.49 8.97
N LEU A 225 -8.69 7.07 7.82
CA LEU A 225 -8.01 7.97 6.89
C LEU A 225 -8.91 9.10 6.38
N ASP A 226 -10.17 8.79 6.09
CA ASP A 226 -11.16 9.77 5.63
C ASP A 226 -11.49 10.79 6.74
N HIS A 227 -11.58 10.32 7.99
CA HIS A 227 -11.83 11.15 9.17
C HIS A 227 -10.64 12.05 9.53
N LEU A 228 -9.41 11.69 9.17
CA LEU A 228 -8.27 12.61 9.33
C LEU A 228 -8.47 13.91 8.56
N LEU A 229 -9.25 13.91 7.47
CA LEU A 229 -9.65 15.12 6.78
C LEU A 229 -10.94 15.70 7.37
N SER A 230 -12.03 14.94 7.37
CA SER A 230 -13.38 15.45 7.68
C SER A 230 -13.53 15.97 9.11
N ASP A 231 -12.78 15.45 10.07
CA ASP A 231 -12.84 15.87 11.47
C ASP A 231 -11.95 17.10 11.77
N ASN A 232 -11.07 17.47 10.83
CA ASN A 232 -10.09 18.54 11.02
C ASN A 232 -10.30 19.76 10.10
N VAL A 233 -11.31 19.73 9.21
CA VAL A 233 -11.67 20.85 8.34
C VAL A 233 -13.17 21.05 8.32
N ALA A 234 -13.62 22.33 8.28
CA ALA A 234 -15.04 22.63 8.22
C ALA A 234 -15.62 22.38 6.79
N ASP A 235 -14.79 22.62 5.77
CA ASP A 235 -15.19 22.43 4.37
C ASP A 235 -13.98 22.23 3.44
N ARG A 236 -14.26 22.03 2.14
CA ARG A 236 -13.23 21.82 1.11
C ARG A 236 -12.32 23.05 0.90
N ASN A 237 -12.84 24.26 1.12
CA ASN A 237 -12.05 25.47 0.92
C ASN A 237 -10.98 25.58 2.01
N GLU A 238 -11.31 25.20 3.25
CA GLU A 238 -10.35 25.13 4.34
C GLU A 238 -9.27 24.08 4.06
N ALA A 239 -9.64 22.88 3.61
CA ALA A 239 -8.68 21.87 3.19
C ALA A 239 -7.75 22.37 2.07
N ALA A 240 -8.32 23.01 1.03
CA ALA A 240 -7.56 23.58 -0.06
C ALA A 240 -6.63 24.71 0.41
N GLN A 241 -7.07 25.53 1.36
CA GLN A 241 -6.25 26.61 1.93
C GLN A 241 -5.09 26.07 2.75
N VAL A 242 -5.29 25.03 3.56
CA VAL A 242 -4.19 24.36 4.30
C VAL A 242 -3.14 23.83 3.34
N VAL A 243 -3.56 23.10 2.29
CA VAL A 243 -2.65 22.57 1.27
C VAL A 243 -1.92 23.71 0.54
N ALA A 244 -2.64 24.79 0.15
CA ALA A 244 -2.05 25.94 -0.53
C ALA A 244 -1.03 26.68 0.34
N ASN A 245 -1.32 26.84 1.63
CA ASN A 245 -0.38 27.45 2.58
C ASN A 245 0.89 26.60 2.71
N LEU A 246 0.75 25.29 2.86
CA LEU A 246 1.88 24.36 2.91
C LEU A 246 2.73 24.42 1.63
N VAL A 247 2.11 24.44 0.46
CA VAL A 247 2.80 24.59 -0.84
C VAL A 247 3.49 25.95 -0.95
N SER A 248 2.86 27.03 -0.43
CA SER A 248 3.46 28.37 -0.42
C SER A 248 4.68 28.45 0.49
N ASP A 249 4.57 27.92 1.71
CA ASP A 249 5.68 27.88 2.67
C ASP A 249 6.87 27.07 2.12
N LEU A 250 6.57 26.02 1.38
CA LEU A 250 7.55 25.21 0.66
C LEU A 250 8.22 25.96 -0.48
N SER A 251 7.44 26.74 -1.24
CA SER A 251 7.99 27.56 -2.34
C SER A 251 8.94 28.65 -1.82
N GLU A 252 8.71 29.14 -0.61
CA GLU A 252 9.60 30.09 0.05
C GLU A 252 10.89 29.42 0.55
N ALA A 253 10.77 28.23 1.18
CA ALA A 253 11.93 27.40 1.53
C ALA A 253 12.74 26.99 0.30
N TYR A 254 12.07 26.70 -0.83
CA TYR A 254 12.67 26.37 -2.12
C TYR A 254 13.54 27.50 -2.69
N ARG A 255 13.07 28.75 -2.62
CA ARG A 255 13.82 29.91 -3.13
C ARG A 255 15.12 30.19 -2.35
N SER A 256 15.25 29.58 -1.17
CA SER A 256 16.43 29.72 -0.30
C SER A 256 17.47 28.62 -0.50
N THR A 257 17.25 27.62 -1.36
CA THR A 257 18.13 26.46 -1.60
C THR A 257 18.39 26.25 -3.09
N ASP A 258 19.68 26.08 -3.47
CA ASP A 258 20.12 26.01 -4.87
C ASP A 258 19.83 24.68 -5.63
N GLN A 259 19.30 23.67 -4.98
CA GLN A 259 18.96 22.38 -5.63
C GLN A 259 17.73 21.72 -4.98
N VAL A 260 16.70 21.42 -5.76
CA VAL A 260 15.55 20.65 -5.28
C VAL A 260 15.03 19.67 -6.32
N ASN A 261 14.93 18.41 -5.91
CA ASN A 261 14.03 17.42 -6.51
C ASN A 261 12.69 17.45 -5.78
N PHE A 262 11.57 17.52 -6.51
CA PHE A 262 10.21 17.38 -5.97
C PHE A 262 9.97 15.92 -5.53
N GLY A 263 10.48 15.57 -4.38
CA GLY A 263 10.38 14.25 -3.79
C GLY A 263 10.35 14.35 -2.27
N ASP A 264 10.78 13.30 -1.61
CA ASP A 264 10.86 13.22 -0.15
C ASP A 264 11.64 14.39 0.47
N ASP A 265 12.71 14.88 -0.20
CA ASP A 265 13.54 16.01 0.22
C ASP A 265 12.75 17.32 0.45
N PHE A 266 11.64 17.46 -0.25
CA PHE A 266 10.75 18.61 -0.17
C PHE A 266 9.99 18.68 1.17
N LEU A 267 9.45 17.55 1.63
CA LEU A 267 8.76 17.48 2.92
C LEU A 267 9.74 17.63 4.09
N PHE A 268 10.98 17.14 3.94
CA PHE A 268 12.03 17.28 4.93
C PHE A 268 12.49 18.74 5.09
N ALA A 269 12.65 19.48 3.98
CA ALA A 269 12.97 20.89 4.02
C ALA A 269 11.90 21.73 4.74
N LEU A 270 10.62 21.36 4.59
CA LEU A 270 9.52 21.98 5.30
C LEU A 270 9.60 21.74 6.81
N HIS A 271 9.83 20.50 7.23
CA HIS A 271 9.93 20.16 8.65
C HIS A 271 11.13 20.84 9.32
N GLY A 272 12.26 21.03 8.62
CA GLY A 272 13.44 21.73 9.11
C GLY A 272 13.25 23.24 9.27
N ASN A 273 12.36 23.86 8.49
CA ASN A 273 12.16 25.32 8.49
C ASN A 273 10.96 25.80 9.32
N ARG A 274 9.98 24.92 9.58
CA ARG A 274 8.75 25.22 10.33
C ARG A 274 8.24 23.98 11.04
N SER A 275 7.77 24.12 12.28
CA SER A 275 6.98 23.09 12.95
C SER A 275 5.59 22.98 12.28
N ILE A 276 5.31 21.86 11.61
CA ILE A 276 3.98 21.54 11.09
C ILE A 276 3.14 21.05 12.26
N SER A 277 1.96 21.61 12.45
CA SER A 277 1.06 21.16 13.51
C SER A 277 0.51 19.76 13.24
N GLU A 278 0.13 19.04 14.29
CA GLU A 278 -0.48 17.71 14.15
C GLU A 278 -1.78 17.75 13.32
N THR A 279 -2.57 18.82 13.46
CA THR A 279 -3.78 19.03 12.66
C THR A 279 -3.46 19.15 11.16
N GLU A 280 -2.44 19.93 10.80
CA GLU A 280 -2.00 20.04 9.40
C GLU A 280 -1.52 18.69 8.84
N LEU A 281 -0.80 17.90 9.65
CA LEU A 281 -0.35 16.56 9.24
C LEU A 281 -1.54 15.61 9.02
N LYS A 282 -2.53 15.62 9.90
CA LYS A 282 -3.78 14.86 9.74
C LYS A 282 -4.51 15.25 8.45
N ILE A 283 -4.66 16.54 8.20
CA ILE A 283 -5.28 17.04 6.97
C ILE A 283 -4.50 16.59 5.74
N LEU A 284 -3.17 16.67 5.75
CA LEU A 284 -2.32 16.21 4.64
C LEU A 284 -2.54 14.73 4.32
N ILE A 285 -2.56 13.88 5.34
CA ILE A 285 -2.80 12.44 5.17
C ILE A 285 -4.19 12.21 4.60
N GLY A 286 -5.21 12.85 5.17
CA GLY A 286 -6.58 12.71 4.73
C GLY A 286 -6.82 13.25 3.30
N VAL A 287 -6.18 14.37 2.93
CA VAL A 287 -6.20 14.91 1.55
C VAL A 287 -5.54 13.94 0.58
N ALA A 288 -4.36 13.40 0.90
CA ALA A 288 -3.67 12.43 0.04
C ALA A 288 -4.53 11.16 -0.18
N PHE A 289 -5.18 10.67 0.87
CA PHE A 289 -6.12 9.56 0.78
C PHE A 289 -7.33 9.93 -0.10
N ARG A 290 -7.94 11.11 0.11
CA ARG A 290 -9.11 11.58 -0.64
C ARG A 290 -8.80 11.78 -2.14
N ILE A 291 -7.63 12.28 -2.50
CA ILE A 291 -7.19 12.40 -3.90
C ILE A 291 -7.02 11.02 -4.53
N SER A 292 -6.44 10.07 -3.82
CA SER A 292 -6.30 8.68 -4.29
C SER A 292 -7.67 8.03 -4.51
N LEU A 293 -8.59 8.22 -3.56
CA LEU A 293 -9.98 7.74 -3.67
C LEU A 293 -10.69 8.38 -4.86
N ALA A 294 -10.60 9.70 -5.02
CA ALA A 294 -11.22 10.43 -6.13
C ALA A 294 -10.73 9.93 -7.50
N SER A 295 -9.43 9.70 -7.64
CA SER A 295 -8.83 9.15 -8.85
C SER A 295 -9.37 7.74 -9.16
N MET A 296 -9.46 6.89 -8.14
CA MET A 296 -10.01 5.55 -8.25
C MET A 296 -11.50 5.57 -8.67
N VAL A 297 -12.30 6.37 -7.97
CA VAL A 297 -13.76 6.45 -8.20
C VAL A 297 -14.06 7.02 -9.59
N PHE A 298 -13.38 8.09 -9.99
CA PHE A 298 -13.51 8.67 -11.32
C PHE A 298 -13.15 7.65 -12.41
N THR A 299 -12.00 6.99 -12.28
CA THR A 299 -11.55 5.97 -13.23
C THR A 299 -12.55 4.83 -13.34
N SER A 300 -13.02 4.31 -12.20
CA SER A 300 -14.02 3.24 -12.14
C SER A 300 -15.34 3.65 -12.81
N ASP A 301 -15.84 4.85 -12.51
CA ASP A 301 -17.11 5.34 -13.07
C ASP A 301 -17.03 5.52 -14.60
N VAL A 302 -15.92 6.08 -15.09
CA VAL A 302 -15.71 6.26 -16.52
C VAL A 302 -15.60 4.92 -17.25
N CYS A 303 -14.92 3.94 -16.66
CA CYS A 303 -14.77 2.60 -17.24
C CYS A 303 -16.08 1.81 -17.27
N THR A 304 -16.89 1.94 -16.23
CA THR A 304 -18.15 1.18 -16.08
C THR A 304 -19.35 1.90 -16.69
N GLY A 305 -19.25 3.22 -16.91
CA GLY A 305 -20.39 4.06 -17.34
C GLY A 305 -21.53 4.10 -16.31
N ALA A 306 -21.24 3.90 -15.02
CA ALA A 306 -22.23 3.80 -13.97
C ALA A 306 -23.00 5.12 -13.73
N GLY A 307 -22.37 6.26 -14.04
CA GLY A 307 -23.01 7.58 -13.92
C GLY A 307 -22.99 8.11 -12.48
N TYR A 308 -21.96 7.76 -11.72
CA TYR A 308 -21.80 8.20 -10.35
C TYR A 308 -21.07 9.56 -10.26
N ILE A 309 -20.08 9.77 -11.11
CA ILE A 309 -19.32 11.02 -11.24
C ILE A 309 -19.63 11.72 -12.58
N ALA A 310 -19.47 11.00 -13.69
CA ALA A 310 -19.79 11.51 -15.01
C ALA A 310 -21.26 11.15 -15.37
N PRO A 311 -22.01 12.02 -16.05
CA PRO A 311 -23.38 11.70 -16.44
C PRO A 311 -23.45 10.41 -17.26
N ARG A 312 -24.42 9.56 -16.95
CA ARG A 312 -24.61 8.28 -17.63
C ARG A 312 -24.75 8.46 -19.14
N GLY A 313 -23.95 7.72 -19.90
CA GLY A 313 -23.95 7.81 -21.37
C GLY A 313 -23.20 9.02 -21.93
N HIS A 314 -22.59 9.86 -21.10
CA HIS A 314 -21.71 10.93 -21.56
C HIS A 314 -20.33 10.36 -21.89
N HIS A 315 -19.87 10.63 -23.11
CA HIS A 315 -18.53 10.28 -23.54
C HIS A 315 -17.62 11.49 -23.34
N ILE A 316 -16.71 11.40 -22.36
CA ILE A 316 -15.77 12.47 -22.05
C ILE A 316 -14.74 12.55 -23.18
N ALA A 317 -14.74 13.66 -23.92
CA ALA A 317 -13.79 13.86 -25.00
C ALA A 317 -12.39 14.21 -24.47
N MET A 318 -11.33 13.81 -25.19
CA MET A 318 -9.93 14.11 -24.82
C MET A 318 -9.63 15.61 -24.62
N THR A 319 -10.43 16.49 -25.23
CA THR A 319 -10.29 17.96 -25.12
C THR A 319 -11.18 18.56 -24.03
N GLU A 320 -12.00 17.76 -23.37
CA GLU A 320 -12.90 18.21 -22.33
C GLU A 320 -12.16 18.46 -21.01
N SER A 321 -12.58 19.47 -20.24
CA SER A 321 -11.99 19.72 -18.93
C SER A 321 -12.43 18.63 -17.94
N LEU A 322 -11.47 18.01 -17.27
CA LEU A 322 -11.72 17.02 -16.22
C LEU A 322 -12.04 17.65 -14.87
N SER A 323 -11.82 18.98 -14.70
CA SER A 323 -11.99 19.65 -13.41
C SER A 323 -13.36 19.41 -12.76
N PRO A 324 -14.51 19.53 -13.48
CA PRO A 324 -15.82 19.30 -12.85
C PRO A 324 -16.00 17.88 -12.30
N TYR A 325 -15.45 16.89 -12.98
CA TYR A 325 -15.53 15.49 -12.57
C TYR A 325 -14.62 15.21 -11.38
N LEU A 326 -13.39 15.73 -11.39
CA LEU A 326 -12.46 15.61 -10.28
C LEU A 326 -12.97 16.32 -9.01
N ASP A 327 -13.57 17.50 -9.17
CA ASP A 327 -14.21 18.24 -8.07
C ASP A 327 -15.37 17.44 -7.46
N ALA A 328 -16.18 16.77 -8.29
CA ALA A 328 -17.23 15.87 -7.83
C ALA A 328 -16.64 14.66 -7.11
N ALA A 329 -15.63 14.01 -7.69
CA ALA A 329 -15.01 12.82 -7.14
C ALA A 329 -14.30 13.07 -5.79
N VAL A 330 -13.60 14.21 -5.63
CA VAL A 330 -13.00 14.63 -4.34
C VAL A 330 -14.06 14.80 -3.26
N GLY A 331 -15.32 15.06 -3.64
CA GLY A 331 -16.45 15.12 -2.74
C GLY A 331 -16.93 13.79 -2.18
N VAL A 332 -16.54 12.69 -2.79
CA VAL A 332 -16.97 11.36 -2.36
C VAL A 332 -16.10 10.88 -1.20
N SER A 333 -16.70 10.54 -0.06
CA SER A 333 -16.03 9.85 1.03
C SER A 333 -15.88 8.36 0.71
N PHE A 334 -14.97 7.68 1.41
CA PHE A 334 -14.86 6.22 1.24
C PHE A 334 -16.15 5.50 1.63
N GLU A 335 -16.81 5.96 2.67
CA GLU A 335 -18.09 5.40 3.09
C GLU A 335 -19.17 5.59 2.04
N ASN A 336 -19.25 6.79 1.39
CA ASN A 336 -20.17 7.02 0.29
C ASN A 336 -19.85 6.12 -0.90
N TYR A 337 -18.57 5.99 -1.27
CA TYR A 337 -18.16 5.05 -2.31
C TYR A 337 -18.64 3.62 -2.03
N VAL A 338 -18.43 3.14 -0.81
CA VAL A 338 -18.87 1.79 -0.43
C VAL A 338 -20.39 1.65 -0.50
N ASN A 339 -21.14 2.61 0.05
CA ASN A 339 -22.60 2.49 0.17
C ASN A 339 -23.35 2.79 -1.13
N GLU A 340 -22.85 3.72 -1.93
CA GLU A 340 -23.56 4.26 -3.11
C GLU A 340 -23.07 3.67 -4.43
N TYR A 341 -21.87 3.10 -4.46
CA TYR A 341 -21.25 2.58 -5.67
C TYR A 341 -20.85 1.10 -5.55
N LEU A 342 -19.94 0.75 -4.64
CA LEU A 342 -19.40 -0.60 -4.53
C LEU A 342 -20.49 -1.62 -4.09
N LEU A 343 -21.22 -1.33 -3.01
CA LEU A 343 -22.23 -2.26 -2.50
C LEU A 343 -23.38 -2.49 -3.46
N PRO A 344 -23.98 -1.48 -4.12
CA PRO A 344 -24.95 -1.70 -5.17
C PRO A 344 -24.46 -2.59 -6.31
N PHE A 345 -23.20 -2.42 -6.71
CA PHE A 345 -22.56 -3.27 -7.71
C PHE A 345 -22.44 -4.72 -7.22
N LEU A 346 -21.96 -4.94 -6.00
CA LEU A 346 -21.85 -6.29 -5.43
C LEU A 346 -23.19 -6.98 -5.26
N VAL A 347 -24.23 -6.24 -4.85
CA VAL A 347 -25.62 -6.76 -4.71
C VAL A 347 -26.21 -7.11 -6.07
N PHE A 348 -25.91 -6.33 -7.12
CA PHE A 348 -26.34 -6.66 -8.48
C PHE A 348 -25.79 -8.01 -8.96
N GLU A 349 -24.56 -8.34 -8.60
CA GLU A 349 -23.92 -9.60 -8.98
C GLU A 349 -24.28 -10.78 -8.04
N ASP A 350 -24.41 -10.51 -6.74
CA ASP A 350 -24.86 -11.47 -5.73
C ASP A 350 -25.94 -10.82 -4.87
N PRO A 351 -27.25 -11.10 -5.16
CA PRO A 351 -28.36 -10.55 -4.36
C PRO A 351 -28.32 -10.94 -2.87
N ALA A 352 -27.52 -11.91 -2.47
CA ALA A 352 -27.33 -12.26 -1.07
C ALA A 352 -26.23 -11.43 -0.39
N MET A 353 -25.52 -10.57 -1.13
CA MET A 353 -24.49 -9.69 -0.58
C MET A 353 -25.13 -8.63 0.31
N THR A 354 -24.53 -8.42 1.47
CA THR A 354 -24.87 -7.31 2.38
C THR A 354 -23.60 -6.51 2.70
N ARG A 355 -23.79 -5.30 3.25
CA ARG A 355 -22.65 -4.47 3.68
C ARG A 355 -21.76 -5.21 4.68
N GLU A 356 -22.37 -5.86 5.67
CA GLU A 356 -21.65 -6.62 6.71
C GLU A 356 -20.83 -7.77 6.11
N ARG A 357 -21.39 -8.49 5.12
CA ARG A 357 -20.68 -9.57 4.42
C ARG A 357 -19.52 -9.03 3.59
N ALA A 358 -19.73 -7.92 2.87
CA ALA A 358 -18.66 -7.31 2.07
C ALA A 358 -17.50 -6.81 2.96
N VAL A 359 -17.82 -6.16 4.08
CA VAL A 359 -16.85 -5.68 5.07
C VAL A 359 -16.09 -6.85 5.69
N ALA A 360 -16.80 -7.88 6.16
CA ALA A 360 -16.20 -9.06 6.77
C ALA A 360 -15.27 -9.79 5.77
N ALA A 361 -15.69 -9.96 4.52
CA ALA A 361 -14.87 -10.59 3.48
C ALA A 361 -13.62 -9.78 3.10
N SER A 362 -13.60 -8.48 3.39
CA SER A 362 -12.47 -7.58 3.14
C SER A 362 -11.63 -7.29 4.41
N SER A 363 -11.68 -8.19 5.39
CA SER A 363 -10.88 -8.15 6.63
C SER A 363 -9.97 -9.36 6.73
N LEU A 364 -8.75 -9.19 7.28
CA LEU A 364 -7.84 -10.31 7.61
C LEU A 364 -8.49 -11.33 8.57
N GLU A 365 -9.50 -10.91 9.32
CA GLU A 365 -10.27 -11.79 10.19
C GLU A 365 -10.97 -12.92 9.41
N ALA A 366 -11.39 -12.65 8.16
CA ALA A 366 -12.01 -13.66 7.29
C ALA A 366 -11.11 -14.87 7.03
N ILE A 367 -9.81 -14.65 6.99
CA ILE A 367 -8.80 -15.68 6.73
C ILE A 367 -7.95 -16.01 7.97
N ALA A 368 -8.40 -15.61 9.16
CA ALA A 368 -7.66 -15.84 10.41
C ALA A 368 -7.29 -17.32 10.68
N PRO A 369 -8.14 -18.32 10.39
CA PRO A 369 -7.77 -19.72 10.55
C PRO A 369 -6.55 -20.12 9.71
N PHE A 370 -6.44 -19.61 8.47
CA PHE A 370 -5.31 -19.81 7.60
C PHE A 370 -4.07 -19.08 8.15
N LEU A 371 -4.18 -17.81 8.51
CA LEU A 371 -3.07 -16.99 9.01
C LEU A 371 -2.43 -17.56 10.28
N ARG A 372 -3.22 -18.15 11.17
CA ARG A 372 -2.71 -18.80 12.39
C ARG A 372 -1.84 -20.02 12.07
N GLN A 373 -2.15 -20.74 11.00
CA GLN A 373 -1.46 -22.00 10.61
C GLN A 373 -0.29 -21.75 9.66
N ALA A 374 -0.31 -20.65 8.88
CA ALA A 374 0.68 -20.34 7.86
C ALA A 374 2.00 -19.85 8.49
N GLY A 375 2.92 -20.78 8.79
CA GLY A 375 4.20 -20.49 9.44
C GLY A 375 5.16 -19.63 8.60
N ASN A 376 4.93 -19.52 7.30
CA ASN A 376 5.72 -18.75 6.34
C ASN A 376 5.25 -17.29 6.16
N ILE A 377 4.21 -16.85 6.89
CA ILE A 377 3.70 -15.49 6.84
C ILE A 377 4.10 -14.74 8.11
N SER A 378 4.75 -13.59 7.95
CA SER A 378 5.11 -12.67 9.04
C SER A 378 4.52 -11.28 8.81
N VAL A 379 4.33 -10.55 9.91
CA VAL A 379 3.83 -9.16 9.91
C VAL A 379 4.88 -8.25 10.51
N MET A 380 5.06 -7.10 9.90
CA MET A 380 5.80 -5.95 10.42
C MET A 380 4.86 -4.75 10.50
N THR A 381 4.72 -4.14 11.67
CA THR A 381 3.88 -2.93 11.84
C THR A 381 4.39 -2.09 13.00
N ASN A 382 3.77 -0.94 13.24
CA ASN A 382 4.17 0.02 14.26
C ASN A 382 3.07 0.15 15.32
N ALA A 383 3.47 0.24 16.59
CA ALA A 383 2.53 0.38 17.71
C ALA A 383 1.77 1.71 17.68
N ASP A 384 2.34 2.69 16.98
CA ASP A 384 1.78 4.03 16.77
C ASP A 384 1.09 4.19 15.40
N ASP A 385 0.80 3.09 14.68
CA ASP A 385 0.15 3.17 13.37
C ASP A 385 -1.27 3.76 13.46
N PRO A 386 -1.52 4.98 12.92
CA PRO A 386 -2.77 5.69 13.13
C PRO A 386 -3.99 5.08 12.43
N ILE A 387 -3.80 4.14 11.51
CA ILE A 387 -4.92 3.47 10.82
C ILE A 387 -5.38 2.18 11.50
N LEU A 388 -4.73 1.78 12.60
CA LEU A 388 -5.06 0.57 13.35
C LEU A 388 -5.73 0.92 14.69
N THR A 389 -6.79 0.17 15.01
CA THR A 389 -7.48 0.26 16.30
C THR A 389 -6.85 -0.69 17.33
N PRO A 390 -7.11 -0.51 18.65
CA PRO A 390 -6.69 -1.47 19.67
C PRO A 390 -7.12 -2.92 19.38
N ASP A 391 -8.33 -3.11 18.82
CA ASP A 391 -8.82 -4.43 18.44
C ASP A 391 -8.02 -5.02 17.28
N ASN A 392 -7.56 -4.18 16.34
CA ASN A 392 -6.69 -4.63 15.25
C ASN A 392 -5.34 -5.11 15.78
N PHE A 393 -4.72 -4.41 16.74
CA PHE A 393 -3.49 -4.87 17.38
C PHE A 393 -3.69 -6.20 18.12
N SER A 394 -4.78 -6.32 18.89
CA SER A 394 -5.15 -7.56 19.58
C SER A 394 -5.33 -8.73 18.60
N PHE A 395 -5.94 -8.47 17.44
CA PHE A 395 -6.07 -9.46 16.36
C PHE A 395 -4.71 -9.87 15.81
N LEU A 396 -3.82 -8.92 15.48
CA LEU A 396 -2.48 -9.20 14.95
C LEU A 396 -1.66 -10.03 15.95
N GLU A 397 -1.65 -9.64 17.22
CA GLU A 397 -0.95 -10.35 18.29
C GLU A 397 -1.44 -11.78 18.46
N SER A 398 -2.76 -11.98 18.55
CA SER A 398 -3.35 -13.30 18.75
C SER A 398 -3.25 -14.21 17.52
N THR A 399 -3.14 -13.63 16.33
CA THR A 399 -3.07 -14.38 15.07
C THR A 399 -1.63 -14.75 14.71
N PHE A 400 -0.69 -13.83 14.86
CA PHE A 400 0.69 -14.02 14.40
C PHE A 400 1.67 -14.39 15.52
N GLY A 401 1.43 -13.98 16.76
CA GLY A 401 2.32 -14.29 17.89
C GLY A 401 3.77 -13.91 17.60
N GLY A 402 4.70 -14.84 17.70
CA GLY A 402 6.13 -14.62 17.41
C GLY A 402 6.48 -14.29 15.96
N ARG A 403 5.51 -14.29 15.04
CA ARG A 403 5.65 -13.85 13.64
C ARG A 403 5.24 -12.39 13.43
N LEU A 404 4.83 -11.69 14.49
CA LEU A 404 4.58 -10.26 14.51
C LEU A 404 5.80 -9.52 15.01
N THR A 405 6.33 -8.62 14.21
CA THR A 405 7.31 -7.61 14.63
C THR A 405 6.58 -6.30 14.82
N LEU A 406 6.52 -5.82 16.06
CA LEU A 406 5.88 -4.56 16.43
C LEU A 406 6.96 -3.54 16.82
N TYR A 407 7.17 -2.52 15.99
CA TYR A 407 8.07 -1.43 16.28
C TYR A 407 7.38 -0.37 17.15
N PRO A 408 8.09 0.30 18.06
CA PRO A 408 7.48 1.27 18.98
C PRO A 408 6.97 2.52 18.27
N SER A 409 7.61 2.92 17.16
CA SER A 409 7.28 4.11 16.37
C SER A 409 7.53 3.88 14.88
N GLY A 410 6.93 4.72 14.04
CA GLY A 410 7.05 4.64 12.58
C GLY A 410 5.79 5.09 11.85
N GLY A 411 4.71 5.37 12.58
CA GLY A 411 3.43 5.74 11.99
C GLY A 411 2.90 4.73 10.97
N HIS A 412 2.16 5.16 9.97
CA HIS A 412 1.72 4.29 8.90
C HIS A 412 2.74 4.27 7.76
N CYS A 413 3.49 3.18 7.65
CA CYS A 413 4.49 2.96 6.59
C CYS A 413 5.69 3.94 6.57
N GLY A 414 5.86 4.82 7.57
CA GLY A 414 6.93 5.82 7.56
C GLY A 414 8.32 5.21 7.67
N ASN A 415 8.46 4.11 8.39
CA ASN A 415 9.72 3.42 8.62
C ASN A 415 10.02 2.29 7.61
N LEU A 416 9.27 2.18 6.49
CA LEU A 416 9.47 1.10 5.51
C LEU A 416 10.87 1.11 4.88
N ARG A 417 11.52 2.26 4.80
CA ARG A 417 12.86 2.42 4.24
C ARG A 417 13.94 2.55 5.32
N TYR A 418 13.54 2.55 6.60
CA TYR A 418 14.47 2.65 7.72
C TYR A 418 15.40 1.44 7.78
N ARG A 419 16.68 1.68 8.04
CA ARG A 419 17.74 0.67 7.96
C ARG A 419 17.45 -0.61 8.75
N ASP A 420 16.87 -0.50 9.95
CA ASP A 420 16.59 -1.66 10.80
C ASP A 420 15.42 -2.49 10.24
N ASN A 421 14.37 -1.79 9.75
CA ASN A 421 13.23 -2.45 9.12
C ASN A 421 13.64 -3.19 7.84
N VAL A 422 14.44 -2.52 6.98
CA VAL A 422 14.95 -3.14 5.75
C VAL A 422 15.87 -4.31 6.07
N SER A 423 16.74 -4.19 7.08
CA SER A 423 17.61 -5.29 7.52
C SER A 423 16.80 -6.50 8.00
N ALA A 424 15.74 -6.27 8.78
CA ALA A 424 14.87 -7.34 9.25
C ALA A 424 14.07 -7.98 8.10
N MET A 425 13.64 -7.21 7.08
CA MET A 425 13.04 -7.76 5.87
C MET A 425 14.03 -8.66 5.11
N LEU A 426 15.27 -8.20 4.91
CA LEU A 426 16.33 -8.98 4.27
C LEU A 426 16.62 -10.28 5.02
N ASP A 427 16.72 -10.22 6.34
CA ASP A 427 16.91 -11.37 7.19
C ASP A 427 15.79 -12.40 7.09
N PHE A 428 14.54 -11.93 7.02
CA PHE A 428 13.38 -12.80 6.85
C PHE A 428 13.43 -13.53 5.51
N PHE A 429 13.64 -12.82 4.40
CA PHE A 429 13.61 -13.42 3.07
C PHE A 429 14.87 -14.23 2.73
N SER A 430 15.99 -14.04 3.44
CA SER A 430 17.26 -14.74 3.17
C SER A 430 17.43 -16.05 3.94
N LYS A 431 16.64 -16.30 4.98
CA LYS A 431 16.67 -17.55 5.79
C LYS A 431 15.84 -18.63 5.12
#